data_855a07d88910491f150310f2b7068e6b
#
_entry.id   855a07d88910491f150310f2b7068e6b
#
_cell.length_a   1.000
_cell.length_b   1.000
_cell.length_c   1.000
_cell.angle_alpha   90.00
_cell.angle_beta   90.00
_cell.angle_gamma   90.00
#
_symmetry.space_group_name_H-M   'P 1'
#
loop_
_entity.id
_entity.type
_entity.pdbx_description
1 polymer ?
#
loop_
_entity_poly.entity_id
_entity_poly.type
_entity_poly.pdbx_seq_one_letter_code
_entity_poly.pdbx_strand_id
1 'polypeptide(L)'
;ITGAPRVAKGKVYIGNGGAEYGVRGYVTAYDTENGDQVWRFFTVPGNPDLGFEDPAMEMAAKTWKGTNWWEFGGGGTVWNSIVYDPDFNNVYLGVGNGSPWTRDIRSPGGGDNLFLSSIVAVDADTGAYKWHYQTTPEDNWDYTAVQDMALADMEIDGEMKKVLLQAPKNGFFYVIDRQDGKVLRAHPFAAVTWATHVDLETGRPVENPAVDYTDNGAWVLPGPLGAHNWQAMSIDLEAGLAYIPTQENPFFYAIQEDYKKTGVFKWTPGQWNMGCLLYTSDA
;
A
#
# COMPACT_ATOMS: atom_id res chain seq x y z
N ILE A 1 -14.78 -0.36 8.03
CA ILE A 1 -13.62 -1.19 8.38
C ILE A 1 -13.90 -2.61 7.95
N THR A 2 -13.02 -3.18 7.13
CA THR A 2 -13.22 -4.52 6.54
C THR A 2 -12.23 -5.55 7.12
N GLY A 3 -11.07 -5.14 7.60
CA GLY A 3 -10.10 -6.01 8.24
C GLY A 3 -10.43 -6.31 9.69
N ALA A 4 -9.97 -7.47 10.17
CA ALA A 4 -10.10 -7.84 11.57
C ALA A 4 -9.12 -7.05 12.44
N PRO A 5 -9.52 -6.57 13.63
CA PRO A 5 -8.59 -6.04 14.62
C PRO A 5 -7.52 -7.07 14.98
N ARG A 6 -6.32 -6.61 15.30
CA ARG A 6 -5.24 -7.47 15.80
C ARG A 6 -4.97 -7.15 17.26
N VAL A 7 -4.68 -8.16 18.06
CA VAL A 7 -4.44 -8.00 19.49
C VAL A 7 -3.04 -8.51 19.82
N ALA A 8 -2.22 -7.64 20.39
CA ALA A 8 -0.91 -7.98 20.93
C ALA A 8 -0.49 -6.98 22.03
N LYS A 9 0.31 -7.41 22.98
CA LYS A 9 0.86 -6.57 24.06
C LYS A 9 -0.17 -5.71 24.81
N GLY A 10 -1.35 -6.25 25.10
CA GLY A 10 -2.40 -5.50 25.78
C GLY A 10 -3.02 -4.36 24.94
N LYS A 11 -2.86 -4.40 23.63
CA LYS A 11 -3.43 -3.41 22.70
C LYS A 11 -4.24 -4.06 21.60
N VAL A 12 -5.26 -3.35 21.13
CA VAL A 12 -6.01 -3.65 19.91
C VAL A 12 -5.57 -2.67 18.83
N TYR A 13 -5.04 -3.20 17.74
CA TYR A 13 -4.65 -2.43 16.57
C TYR A 13 -5.73 -2.51 15.51
N ILE A 14 -6.15 -1.37 14.97
CA ILE A 14 -7.16 -1.29 13.94
C ILE A 14 -6.89 -0.11 13.00
N GLY A 15 -7.01 -0.35 11.69
CA GLY A 15 -6.94 0.68 10.66
C GLY A 15 -8.32 1.10 10.18
N ASN A 16 -8.36 1.84 9.09
CA ASN A 16 -9.58 2.25 8.41
C ASN A 16 -9.63 1.73 6.97
N GLY A 17 -10.80 1.82 6.36
CA GLY A 17 -11.04 1.55 4.93
C GLY A 17 -11.71 2.76 4.28
N GLY A 18 -12.01 2.64 2.97
CA GLY A 18 -12.77 3.64 2.23
C GLY A 18 -11.92 4.71 1.54
N ALA A 19 -10.74 4.34 1.02
CA ALA A 19 -9.84 5.27 0.34
C ALA A 19 -10.57 6.15 -0.68
N GLU A 20 -11.41 5.57 -1.52
CA GLU A 20 -12.14 6.24 -2.61
C GLU A 20 -13.27 7.16 -2.13
N TYR A 21 -13.57 7.16 -0.84
CA TYR A 21 -14.63 7.97 -0.23
C TYR A 21 -14.12 9.22 0.50
N GLY A 22 -12.88 9.62 0.24
CA GLY A 22 -12.32 10.84 0.81
C GLY A 22 -11.82 10.69 2.22
N VAL A 23 -11.19 9.58 2.53
CA VAL A 23 -10.61 9.34 3.85
C VAL A 23 -9.09 9.36 3.82
N ARG A 24 -8.52 9.81 4.92
CA ARG A 24 -7.10 9.75 5.22
C ARG A 24 -6.81 8.46 5.97
N GLY A 25 -5.82 7.70 5.52
CA GLY A 25 -5.43 6.43 6.13
C GLY A 25 -4.78 6.61 7.51
N TYR A 26 -5.07 5.68 8.42
CA TYR A 26 -4.44 5.61 9.75
C TYR A 26 -4.56 4.21 10.36
N VAL A 27 -3.75 3.97 11.39
CA VAL A 27 -3.91 2.88 12.36
C VAL A 27 -3.94 3.47 13.76
N THR A 28 -4.80 2.93 14.61
CA THR A 28 -4.89 3.29 16.02
C THR A 28 -4.67 2.05 16.89
N ALA A 29 -3.89 2.20 17.95
CA ALA A 29 -3.79 1.24 19.04
C ALA A 29 -4.65 1.70 20.21
N TYR A 30 -5.47 0.80 20.71
CA TYR A 30 -6.30 1.01 21.89
C TYR A 30 -5.88 0.05 23.00
N ASP A 31 -5.90 0.50 24.23
CA ASP A 31 -5.68 -0.33 25.39
C ASP A 31 -6.80 -1.35 25.57
N THR A 32 -6.46 -2.63 25.84
CA THR A 32 -7.45 -3.71 25.97
C THR A 32 -8.24 -3.68 27.27
N GLU A 33 -7.78 -2.99 28.30
CA GLU A 33 -8.43 -2.97 29.62
C GLU A 33 -9.51 -1.89 29.71
N ASN A 34 -9.20 -0.69 29.17
CA ASN A 34 -10.06 0.49 29.32
C ASN A 34 -10.58 1.08 28.00
N GLY A 35 -10.02 0.64 26.84
CA GLY A 35 -10.41 1.14 25.52
C GLY A 35 -9.81 2.50 25.15
N ASP A 36 -8.90 3.05 25.95
CA ASP A 36 -8.28 4.33 25.65
C ASP A 36 -7.36 4.23 24.44
N GLN A 37 -7.31 5.32 23.65
CA GLN A 37 -6.35 5.43 22.57
C GLN A 37 -4.94 5.58 23.13
N VAL A 38 -4.06 4.61 22.81
CA VAL A 38 -2.64 4.66 23.21
C VAL A 38 -1.84 5.50 22.23
N TRP A 39 -2.00 5.22 20.93
CA TRP A 39 -1.38 6.00 19.86
C TRP A 39 -2.17 5.88 18.55
N ARG A 40 -1.91 6.81 17.63
CA ARG A 40 -2.39 6.76 16.25
C ARG A 40 -1.25 7.13 15.31
N PHE A 41 -1.06 6.34 14.26
CA PHE A 41 -0.16 6.60 13.16
C PHE A 41 -0.96 6.87 11.88
N PHE A 42 -0.75 8.03 11.26
CA PHE A 42 -1.31 8.32 9.95
C PHE A 42 -0.42 7.74 8.85
N THR A 43 -1.01 7.30 7.75
CA THR A 43 -0.30 6.69 6.62
C THR A 43 -0.23 7.61 5.39
N VAL A 44 -0.91 8.74 5.46
CA VAL A 44 -0.88 9.83 4.47
C VAL A 44 -0.73 11.15 5.21
N PRO A 45 0.13 12.08 4.77
CA PRO A 45 0.28 13.38 5.41
C PRO A 45 -0.98 14.23 5.25
N GLY A 46 -1.25 15.08 6.21
CA GLY A 46 -2.32 16.09 6.15
C GLY A 46 -1.90 17.34 5.38
N ASN A 47 -2.71 18.40 5.50
CA ASN A 47 -2.38 19.71 4.96
C ASN A 47 -1.10 20.27 5.63
N PRO A 48 -0.03 20.54 4.88
CA PRO A 48 1.23 21.05 5.43
C PRO A 48 1.10 22.37 6.19
N ASP A 49 0.13 23.22 5.85
CA ASP A 49 -0.09 24.49 6.50
C ASP A 49 -0.58 24.37 7.96
N LEU A 50 -1.09 23.18 8.31
CA LEU A 50 -1.55 22.87 9.67
C LEU A 50 -0.46 22.22 10.54
N GLY A 51 0.73 21.95 9.98
CA GLY A 51 1.79 21.17 10.59
C GLY A 51 1.56 19.66 10.48
N PHE A 52 2.46 18.90 11.08
CA PHE A 52 2.45 17.43 11.01
C PHE A 52 2.38 16.83 12.41
N GLU A 53 1.69 15.72 12.54
CA GLU A 53 1.49 15.01 13.81
C GLU A 53 2.79 14.34 14.30
N ASP A 54 3.67 13.97 13.37
CA ASP A 54 4.96 13.35 13.67
C ASP A 54 5.98 13.58 12.52
N PRO A 55 7.28 13.32 12.75
CA PRO A 55 8.32 13.52 11.74
C PRO A 55 8.17 12.64 10.50
N ALA A 56 7.51 11.48 10.59
CA ALA A 56 7.28 10.61 9.43
C ALA A 56 6.27 11.24 8.46
N MET A 57 5.27 11.96 8.99
CA MET A 57 4.33 12.72 8.16
C MET A 57 5.00 13.92 7.47
N GLU A 58 5.93 14.61 8.13
CA GLU A 58 6.74 15.65 7.50
C GLU A 58 7.64 15.07 6.38
N MET A 59 8.24 13.91 6.62
CA MET A 59 9.03 13.19 5.61
C MET A 59 8.14 12.79 4.42
N ALA A 60 6.99 12.19 4.69
CA ALA A 60 6.06 11.73 3.66
C ALA A 60 5.55 12.90 2.80
N ALA A 61 5.21 14.04 3.38
CA ALA A 61 4.69 15.22 2.66
C ALA A 61 5.64 15.71 1.55
N LYS A 62 6.95 15.51 1.70
CA LYS A 62 7.96 15.88 0.69
C LYS A 62 7.84 15.05 -0.59
N THR A 63 7.14 13.92 -0.55
CA THR A 63 6.91 13.00 -1.67
C THR A 63 5.57 13.22 -2.37
N TRP A 64 4.82 14.25 -1.99
CA TRP A 64 3.53 14.62 -2.57
C TRP A 64 3.62 15.98 -3.25
N LYS A 65 2.80 16.21 -4.27
CA LYS A 65 2.71 17.48 -5.01
C LYS A 65 1.27 17.95 -5.15
N GLY A 66 1.09 19.28 -5.31
CA GLY A 66 -0.25 19.88 -5.36
C GLY A 66 -0.95 19.88 -4.01
N THR A 67 -2.28 19.95 -4.01
CA THR A 67 -3.14 20.03 -2.83
C THR A 67 -4.16 18.91 -2.75
N ASN A 68 -4.43 18.25 -3.88
CA ASN A 68 -5.54 17.30 -4.04
C ASN A 68 -5.53 16.17 -3.01
N TRP A 69 -4.35 15.69 -2.60
CA TRP A 69 -4.28 14.55 -1.68
C TRP A 69 -4.93 14.85 -0.32
N TRP A 70 -4.68 16.04 0.27
CA TRP A 70 -5.30 16.35 1.57
C TRP A 70 -6.72 16.87 1.43
N GLU A 71 -7.07 17.48 0.29
CA GLU A 71 -8.44 17.93 0.01
C GLU A 71 -9.39 16.74 -0.18
N PHE A 72 -8.89 15.66 -0.80
CA PHE A 72 -9.65 14.44 -1.08
C PHE A 72 -9.28 13.26 -0.16
N GLY A 73 -8.54 13.51 0.93
CA GLY A 73 -8.17 12.51 1.92
C GLY A 73 -6.93 11.68 1.60
N GLY A 74 -6.56 11.54 0.32
CA GLY A 74 -5.33 10.86 -0.13
C GLY A 74 -5.32 9.33 -0.09
N GLY A 75 -6.24 8.68 0.62
CA GLY A 75 -6.33 7.22 0.74
C GLY A 75 -5.34 6.63 1.75
N GLY A 76 -4.57 5.62 1.35
CA GLY A 76 -3.56 4.97 2.20
C GLY A 76 -4.13 4.19 3.37
N THR A 77 -5.35 3.70 3.26
CA THR A 77 -6.06 3.04 4.37
C THR A 77 -5.45 1.67 4.69
N VAL A 78 -5.38 1.32 5.98
CA VAL A 78 -4.92 0.02 6.47
C VAL A 78 -6.14 -0.84 6.76
N TRP A 79 -6.68 -1.45 5.72
CA TRP A 79 -7.97 -2.13 5.79
C TRP A 79 -7.88 -3.64 6.03
N ASN A 80 -6.69 -4.25 6.03
CA ASN A 80 -6.52 -5.68 6.29
C ASN A 80 -5.27 -5.97 7.15
N SER A 81 -4.08 -6.15 6.57
CA SER A 81 -2.96 -6.77 7.27
C SER A 81 -2.28 -5.84 8.27
N ILE A 82 -2.27 -6.27 9.53
CA ILE A 82 -1.50 -5.70 10.63
C ILE A 82 -0.85 -6.88 11.37
N VAL A 83 0.47 -6.88 11.51
CA VAL A 83 1.22 -8.01 12.12
C VAL A 83 2.15 -7.49 13.22
N TYR A 84 2.04 -8.09 14.41
CA TYR A 84 2.96 -7.81 15.51
C TYR A 84 4.19 -8.73 15.43
N ASP A 85 5.35 -8.13 15.55
CA ASP A 85 6.66 -8.79 15.61
C ASP A 85 7.24 -8.69 17.02
N PRO A 86 7.32 -9.79 17.78
CA PRO A 86 7.87 -9.79 19.12
C PRO A 86 9.40 -9.62 19.14
N ASP A 87 10.11 -9.99 18.07
CA ASP A 87 11.57 -9.93 18.03
C ASP A 87 12.09 -8.49 17.98
N PHE A 88 11.41 -7.64 17.20
CA PHE A 88 11.78 -6.23 17.02
C PHE A 88 10.85 -5.27 17.76
N ASN A 89 9.83 -5.78 18.46
CA ASN A 89 8.77 -4.99 19.06
C ASN A 89 8.09 -4.04 18.06
N ASN A 90 7.90 -4.49 16.85
CA ASN A 90 7.28 -3.72 15.77
C ASN A 90 5.83 -4.17 15.52
N VAL A 91 5.04 -3.26 14.97
CA VAL A 91 3.80 -3.58 14.26
C VAL A 91 4.01 -3.22 12.80
N TYR A 92 3.84 -4.18 11.92
CA TYR A 92 3.87 -3.97 10.47
C TYR A 92 2.47 -3.66 9.97
N LEU A 93 2.35 -2.59 9.21
CA LEU A 93 1.11 -2.06 8.66
C LEU A 93 1.15 -2.22 7.14
N GLY A 94 0.20 -2.97 6.60
CA GLY A 94 -0.01 -3.00 5.15
C GLY A 94 -0.86 -1.79 4.73
N VAL A 95 -0.29 -0.91 3.93
CA VAL A 95 -0.92 0.35 3.51
C VAL A 95 -1.55 0.21 2.13
N GLY A 96 -2.75 0.75 1.98
CA GLY A 96 -3.55 0.69 0.77
C GLY A 96 -3.15 1.70 -0.30
N ASN A 97 -3.97 1.72 -1.33
CA ASN A 97 -3.86 2.58 -2.50
C ASN A 97 -4.12 4.05 -2.22
N GLY A 98 -3.74 4.89 -3.17
CA GLY A 98 -4.07 6.31 -3.18
C GLY A 98 -5.49 6.60 -3.68
N SER A 99 -6.00 7.78 -3.30
CA SER A 99 -7.28 8.27 -3.80
C SER A 99 -7.15 9.75 -4.22
N PRO A 100 -7.55 10.07 -5.47
CA PRO A 100 -7.93 9.16 -6.59
C PRO A 100 -6.81 8.20 -6.98
N TRP A 101 -7.14 7.10 -7.71
CA TRP A 101 -6.13 6.12 -8.16
C TRP A 101 -5.12 6.75 -9.10
N THR A 102 -5.60 7.58 -10.04
CA THR A 102 -4.76 8.26 -11.03
C THR A 102 -3.79 9.23 -10.35
N ARG A 103 -2.50 8.96 -10.49
CA ARG A 103 -1.42 9.74 -9.85
C ARG A 103 -1.39 11.20 -10.28
N ASP A 104 -1.65 11.48 -11.56
CA ASP A 104 -1.67 12.86 -12.10
C ASP A 104 -2.77 13.73 -11.50
N ILE A 105 -3.88 13.12 -11.07
CA ILE A 105 -4.96 13.81 -10.35
C ILE A 105 -4.61 13.96 -8.88
N ARG A 106 -4.14 12.89 -8.25
CA ARG A 106 -3.87 12.84 -6.82
C ARG A 106 -2.69 13.72 -6.40
N SER A 107 -1.61 13.64 -7.16
CA SER A 107 -0.34 14.33 -6.88
C SER A 107 0.24 14.94 -8.16
N PRO A 108 -0.39 15.99 -8.71
CA PRO A 108 0.05 16.62 -9.97
C PRO A 108 1.48 17.15 -9.83
N GLY A 109 2.38 16.58 -10.62
CA GLY A 109 3.81 16.86 -10.55
C GLY A 109 4.63 15.73 -9.91
N GLY A 110 3.98 14.57 -9.64
CA GLY A 110 4.64 13.32 -9.28
C GLY A 110 5.01 13.18 -7.80
N GLY A 111 5.95 12.29 -7.54
CA GLY A 111 6.48 11.93 -6.23
C GLY A 111 5.92 10.61 -5.73
N ASP A 112 6.67 9.94 -4.88
CA ASP A 112 6.38 8.57 -4.44
C ASP A 112 5.08 8.40 -3.65
N ASN A 113 4.51 9.49 -3.13
CA ASN A 113 3.27 9.52 -2.35
C ASN A 113 3.31 8.60 -1.11
N LEU A 114 4.32 8.75 -0.26
CA LEU A 114 4.44 7.98 0.98
C LEU A 114 3.26 8.25 1.93
N PHE A 115 2.66 7.19 2.55
CA PHE A 115 3.11 5.78 2.47
C PHE A 115 2.13 4.90 1.68
N LEU A 116 1.63 5.33 0.54
CA LEU A 116 0.75 4.49 -0.27
C LEU A 116 1.46 3.18 -0.65
N SER A 117 0.68 2.11 -0.79
CA SER A 117 1.16 0.80 -1.28
C SER A 117 2.45 0.34 -0.61
N SER A 118 2.53 0.51 0.71
CA SER A 118 3.74 0.27 1.51
C SER A 118 3.50 -0.72 2.63
N ILE A 119 4.60 -1.34 3.07
CA ILE A 119 4.68 -1.95 4.39
C ILE A 119 5.39 -0.93 5.28
N VAL A 120 4.75 -0.54 6.39
CA VAL A 120 5.32 0.42 7.36
C VAL A 120 5.53 -0.27 8.69
N ALA A 121 6.72 -0.20 9.25
CA ALA A 121 7.02 -0.65 10.59
C ALA A 121 6.94 0.50 11.58
N VAL A 122 6.16 0.31 12.63
CA VAL A 122 6.06 1.23 13.77
C VAL A 122 6.34 0.50 15.07
N ASP A 123 6.82 1.21 16.06
CA ASP A 123 7.03 0.68 17.40
C ASP A 123 5.67 0.30 18.03
N ALA A 124 5.57 -0.92 18.56
CA ALA A 124 4.30 -1.45 19.08
C ALA A 124 3.80 -0.71 20.33
N ASP A 125 4.68 -0.09 21.11
CA ASP A 125 4.30 0.60 22.34
C ASP A 125 3.92 2.06 22.10
N THR A 126 4.60 2.73 21.16
CA THR A 126 4.51 4.18 20.98
C THR A 126 3.91 4.62 19.64
N GLY A 127 3.83 3.71 18.64
CA GLY A 127 3.46 4.06 17.28
C GLY A 127 4.53 4.81 16.50
N ALA A 128 5.73 4.99 17.06
CA ALA A 128 6.81 5.70 16.40
C ALA A 128 7.28 4.95 15.14
N TYR A 129 7.45 5.68 14.04
CA TYR A 129 7.95 5.16 12.78
C TYR A 129 9.36 4.55 12.96
N LYS A 130 9.58 3.39 12.30
CA LYS A 130 10.88 2.71 12.24
C LYS A 130 11.44 2.69 10.83
N TRP A 131 10.74 2.07 9.89
CA TRP A 131 11.10 1.97 8.49
C TRP A 131 9.86 1.71 7.61
N HIS A 132 10.02 1.82 6.31
CA HIS A 132 9.01 1.39 5.34
C HIS A 132 9.68 0.76 4.12
N TYR A 133 8.92 -0.07 3.42
CA TYR A 133 9.19 -0.51 2.07
C TYR A 133 7.97 -0.25 1.21
N GLN A 134 8.13 0.52 0.13
CA GLN A 134 7.05 0.86 -0.78
C GLN A 134 7.06 -0.10 -1.97
N THR A 135 6.03 -0.97 -2.06
CA THR A 135 5.94 -2.00 -3.10
C THR A 135 5.59 -1.42 -4.47
N THR A 136 4.87 -0.29 -4.49
CA THR A 136 4.47 0.41 -5.70
C THR A 136 4.55 1.92 -5.46
N PRO A 137 5.75 2.54 -5.65
CA PRO A 137 5.88 4.00 -5.58
C PRO A 137 4.94 4.67 -6.57
N GLU A 138 4.32 5.79 -6.16
CA GLU A 138 3.41 6.56 -7.02
C GLU A 138 2.28 5.71 -7.64
N ASP A 139 1.74 4.75 -6.87
CA ASP A 139 0.73 3.80 -7.35
C ASP A 139 -0.34 4.47 -8.23
N ASN A 140 -0.62 3.86 -9.37
CA ASN A 140 -1.54 4.36 -10.39
C ASN A 140 -2.65 3.35 -10.75
N TRP A 141 -2.66 2.17 -10.11
CA TRP A 141 -3.45 1.01 -10.53
C TRP A 141 -4.33 0.42 -9.42
N ASP A 142 -4.49 1.13 -8.29
CA ASP A 142 -5.16 0.62 -7.10
C ASP A 142 -4.38 -0.55 -6.45
N TYR A 143 -3.06 -0.57 -6.57
CA TYR A 143 -2.27 -1.58 -5.89
C TYR A 143 -2.14 -1.26 -4.41
N THR A 144 -2.31 -2.29 -3.61
CA THR A 144 -2.25 -2.18 -2.15
C THR A 144 -1.20 -3.14 -1.61
N ALA A 145 -0.59 -2.80 -0.48
CA ALA A 145 0.28 -3.69 0.28
C ALA A 145 -0.40 -4.22 1.56
N VAL A 146 -1.74 -4.33 1.53
CA VAL A 146 -2.54 -4.78 2.70
C VAL A 146 -2.76 -6.29 2.75
N GLN A 147 -2.23 -7.04 1.79
CA GLN A 147 -2.30 -8.50 1.76
C GLN A 147 -1.57 -9.10 2.96
N ASP A 148 -1.91 -10.33 3.33
CA ASP A 148 -1.33 -11.00 4.48
C ASP A 148 0.21 -10.95 4.46
N MET A 149 0.78 -10.72 5.64
CA MET A 149 2.22 -10.77 5.88
C MET A 149 2.55 -11.96 6.78
N ALA A 150 3.56 -12.75 6.40
CA ALA A 150 4.09 -13.81 7.23
C ALA A 150 5.50 -13.45 7.72
N LEU A 151 5.80 -13.75 8.99
CA LEU A 151 7.13 -13.56 9.56
C LEU A 151 7.84 -14.91 9.61
N ALA A 152 9.10 -14.93 9.21
CA ALA A 152 9.90 -16.14 9.17
C ALA A 152 11.37 -15.87 9.48
N ASP A 153 12.07 -16.91 9.88
CA ASP A 153 13.53 -16.97 9.91
C ASP A 153 13.97 -17.88 8.76
N MET A 154 14.75 -17.35 7.81
CA MET A 154 15.14 -18.05 6.59
C MET A 154 16.62 -17.83 6.29
N GLU A 155 17.24 -18.82 5.69
CA GLU A 155 18.59 -18.67 5.14
C GLU A 155 18.52 -17.93 3.80
N ILE A 156 19.19 -16.81 3.71
CA ILE A 156 19.35 -16.00 2.49
C ILE A 156 20.84 -15.80 2.24
N ASP A 157 21.32 -16.32 1.12
CA ASP A 157 22.75 -16.23 0.71
C ASP A 157 23.74 -16.74 1.79
N GLY A 158 23.36 -17.80 2.50
CA GLY A 158 24.17 -18.43 3.55
C GLY A 158 24.07 -17.77 4.93
N GLU A 159 23.21 -16.76 5.11
CA GLU A 159 22.95 -16.09 6.37
C GLU A 159 21.49 -16.26 6.83
N MET A 160 21.30 -16.58 8.11
CA MET A 160 19.95 -16.57 8.69
C MET A 160 19.45 -15.14 8.81
N LYS A 161 18.31 -14.85 8.19
CA LYS A 161 17.63 -13.56 8.20
C LYS A 161 16.26 -13.67 8.79
N LYS A 162 15.87 -12.66 9.56
CA LYS A 162 14.49 -12.46 10.01
C LYS A 162 13.74 -11.71 8.92
N VAL A 163 12.81 -12.38 8.25
CA VAL A 163 12.16 -11.84 7.06
C VAL A 163 10.66 -11.69 7.23
N LEU A 164 10.11 -10.73 6.50
CA LEU A 164 8.70 -10.54 6.23
C LEU A 164 8.42 -10.97 4.79
N LEU A 165 7.43 -11.81 4.61
CA LEU A 165 6.99 -12.35 3.33
C LEU A 165 5.63 -11.75 2.98
N GLN A 166 5.48 -11.22 1.76
CA GLN A 166 4.20 -10.68 1.28
C GLN A 166 4.04 -10.87 -0.22
N ALA A 167 2.80 -11.16 -0.64
CA ALA A 167 2.36 -11.22 -2.04
C ALA A 167 1.26 -10.16 -2.27
N PRO A 168 1.58 -8.88 -2.50
CA PRO A 168 0.58 -7.83 -2.68
C PRO A 168 -0.10 -7.87 -4.05
N LYS A 169 -1.06 -6.95 -4.28
CA LYS A 169 -1.82 -6.83 -5.53
C LYS A 169 -0.94 -6.73 -6.77
N ASN A 170 0.23 -6.11 -6.66
CA ASN A 170 1.10 -5.77 -7.78
C ASN A 170 1.76 -6.96 -8.50
N GLY A 171 1.59 -8.19 -7.96
CA GLY A 171 2.02 -9.43 -8.61
C GLY A 171 3.43 -9.91 -8.30
N PHE A 172 4.18 -9.21 -7.42
CA PHE A 172 5.48 -9.64 -6.94
C PHE A 172 5.40 -10.23 -5.53
N PHE A 173 6.08 -11.35 -5.30
CA PHE A 173 6.31 -11.91 -3.97
C PHE A 173 7.59 -11.32 -3.41
N TYR A 174 7.50 -10.69 -2.24
CA TYR A 174 8.59 -10.00 -1.59
C TYR A 174 9.12 -10.78 -0.40
N VAL A 175 10.46 -10.77 -0.25
CA VAL A 175 11.19 -11.17 0.96
C VAL A 175 11.92 -9.94 1.45
N ILE A 176 11.53 -9.45 2.62
CA ILE A 176 11.98 -8.17 3.18
C ILE A 176 12.66 -8.42 4.52
N ASP A 177 13.84 -7.82 4.76
CA ASP A 177 14.51 -7.88 6.05
C ASP A 177 13.69 -7.12 7.10
N ARG A 178 13.35 -7.77 8.20
CA ARG A 178 12.56 -7.15 9.28
C ARG A 178 13.33 -6.11 10.09
N GLN A 179 14.65 -6.11 9.98
CA GLN A 179 15.50 -5.19 10.72
C GLN A 179 15.38 -3.76 10.20
N ASP A 180 15.35 -3.58 8.88
CA ASP A 180 15.48 -2.27 8.24
C ASP A 180 14.54 -2.03 7.05
N GLY A 181 13.75 -3.03 6.66
CA GLY A 181 12.82 -2.96 5.53
C GLY A 181 13.48 -3.15 4.17
N LYS A 182 14.73 -3.58 4.11
CA LYS A 182 15.42 -3.83 2.85
C LYS A 182 14.80 -5.02 2.11
N VAL A 183 14.46 -4.84 0.83
CA VAL A 183 14.02 -5.95 -0.01
C VAL A 183 15.22 -6.84 -0.35
N LEU A 184 15.09 -8.13 -0.01
CA LEU A 184 16.13 -9.14 -0.26
C LEU A 184 15.85 -9.91 -1.55
N ARG A 185 14.56 -10.17 -1.83
CA ARG A 185 14.08 -10.85 -3.03
C ARG A 185 12.73 -10.28 -3.44
N ALA A 186 12.50 -10.21 -4.75
CA ALA A 186 11.21 -9.90 -5.34
C ALA A 186 11.06 -10.68 -6.65
N HIS A 187 10.05 -11.54 -6.73
CA HIS A 187 9.80 -12.38 -7.90
C HIS A 187 8.33 -12.28 -8.31
N PRO A 188 8.01 -12.18 -9.60
CA PRO A 188 6.63 -12.23 -10.05
C PRO A 188 6.06 -13.63 -9.75
N PHE A 189 4.86 -13.67 -9.16
CA PHE A 189 4.11 -14.92 -8.91
C PHE A 189 2.89 -15.06 -9.83
N ALA A 190 2.61 -14.04 -10.62
CA ALA A 190 1.55 -13.98 -11.62
C ALA A 190 2.02 -13.19 -12.85
N ALA A 191 1.19 -13.08 -13.89
CA ALA A 191 1.48 -12.22 -15.02
C ALA A 191 1.51 -10.75 -14.62
N VAL A 192 2.61 -10.07 -14.91
CA VAL A 192 2.85 -8.65 -14.58
C VAL A 192 3.22 -7.90 -15.85
N THR A 193 2.49 -6.81 -16.15
CA THR A 193 2.80 -5.94 -17.31
C THR A 193 3.18 -4.52 -16.90
N TRP A 194 2.79 -4.06 -15.70
CA TRP A 194 3.06 -2.69 -15.22
C TRP A 194 4.54 -2.44 -14.92
N ALA A 195 5.29 -3.49 -14.58
CA ALA A 195 6.73 -3.44 -14.30
C ALA A 195 7.44 -4.66 -14.88
N THR A 196 8.71 -4.53 -15.20
CA THR A 196 9.55 -5.62 -15.70
C THR A 196 10.17 -6.46 -14.59
N HIS A 197 10.61 -5.81 -13.52
CA HIS A 197 11.23 -6.41 -12.34
C HIS A 197 11.33 -5.40 -11.20
N VAL A 198 11.77 -5.84 -10.04
CA VAL A 198 12.19 -4.97 -8.93
C VAL A 198 13.72 -4.94 -8.90
N ASP A 199 14.29 -3.75 -9.01
CA ASP A 199 15.72 -3.54 -8.83
C ASP A 199 16.06 -3.69 -7.34
N LEU A 200 16.83 -4.72 -6.99
CA LEU A 200 17.18 -5.02 -5.60
C LEU A 200 18.21 -4.07 -4.99
N GLU A 201 18.95 -3.30 -5.81
CA GLU A 201 19.90 -2.31 -5.29
C GLU A 201 19.14 -1.09 -4.75
N THR A 202 18.13 -0.64 -5.48
CA THR A 202 17.30 0.51 -5.11
C THR A 202 16.02 0.13 -4.35
N GLY A 203 15.61 -1.13 -4.42
CA GLY A 203 14.33 -1.62 -3.91
C GLY A 203 13.14 -1.22 -4.77
N ARG A 204 13.33 -0.58 -5.92
CA ARG A 204 12.24 0.01 -6.71
C ARG A 204 11.83 -0.89 -7.88
N PRO A 205 10.52 -0.98 -8.19
CA PRO A 205 10.08 -1.60 -9.43
C PRO A 205 10.52 -0.74 -10.62
N VAL A 206 10.89 -1.42 -11.71
CA VAL A 206 11.16 -0.78 -13.01
C VAL A 206 9.88 -0.79 -13.82
N GLU A 207 9.16 0.34 -13.81
CA GLU A 207 7.89 0.48 -14.51
C GLU A 207 8.03 0.26 -16.02
N ASN A 208 7.00 -0.27 -16.63
CA ASN A 208 6.91 -0.46 -18.08
C ASN A 208 6.15 0.73 -18.70
N PRO A 209 6.82 1.64 -19.41
CA PRO A 209 6.17 2.82 -19.98
C PRO A 209 5.13 2.48 -21.06
N ALA A 210 5.15 1.26 -21.63
CA ALA A 210 4.18 0.86 -22.64
C ALA A 210 2.74 0.69 -22.09
N VAL A 211 2.57 0.65 -20.76
CA VAL A 211 1.26 0.55 -20.11
C VAL A 211 0.90 1.82 -19.32
N ASP A 212 1.56 2.94 -19.59
CA ASP A 212 1.10 4.24 -19.14
C ASP A 212 -0.24 4.56 -19.82
N TYR A 213 -1.25 4.87 -19.02
CA TYR A 213 -2.61 5.10 -19.51
C TYR A 213 -3.01 6.58 -19.55
N THR A 214 -2.05 7.49 -19.32
CA THR A 214 -2.30 8.93 -19.25
C THR A 214 -2.91 9.47 -20.55
N ASP A 215 -2.37 9.10 -21.70
CA ASP A 215 -2.82 9.62 -22.98
C ASP A 215 -3.94 8.79 -23.64
N ASN A 216 -3.72 7.49 -23.82
CA ASN A 216 -4.56 6.66 -24.69
C ASN A 216 -5.27 5.51 -23.97
N GLY A 217 -5.09 5.37 -22.68
CA GLY A 217 -5.50 4.18 -21.96
C GLY A 217 -4.60 2.97 -22.23
N ALA A 218 -4.60 2.00 -21.32
CA ALA A 218 -3.80 0.81 -21.45
C ALA A 218 -4.43 -0.42 -20.75
N TRP A 219 -4.21 -1.60 -21.32
CA TRP A 219 -4.48 -2.88 -20.64
C TRP A 219 -3.33 -3.20 -19.70
N VAL A 220 -3.63 -3.44 -18.43
CA VAL A 220 -2.64 -3.69 -17.40
C VAL A 220 -2.95 -4.99 -16.65
N LEU A 221 -1.92 -5.77 -16.38
CA LEU A 221 -1.93 -6.92 -15.48
C LEU A 221 -0.92 -6.69 -14.34
N PRO A 222 -1.34 -7.00 -13.11
CA PRO A 222 -2.71 -7.27 -12.64
C PRO A 222 -3.61 -6.06 -12.78
N GLY A 223 -4.91 -6.28 -12.85
CA GLY A 223 -5.91 -5.21 -12.72
C GLY A 223 -6.10 -4.77 -11.25
N PRO A 224 -7.11 -3.94 -10.93
CA PRO A 224 -7.29 -3.34 -9.60
C PRO A 224 -7.68 -4.35 -8.51
N LEU A 225 -8.17 -5.53 -8.90
CA LEU A 225 -8.38 -6.63 -7.93
C LEU A 225 -7.06 -7.29 -7.50
N GLY A 226 -5.95 -7.02 -8.21
CA GLY A 226 -4.62 -7.54 -7.92
C GLY A 226 -4.40 -8.97 -8.41
N ALA A 227 -3.15 -9.40 -8.44
CA ALA A 227 -2.80 -10.82 -8.64
C ALA A 227 -3.13 -11.67 -7.40
N HIS A 228 -3.13 -11.06 -6.24
CA HIS A 228 -3.57 -11.57 -4.94
C HIS A 228 -4.27 -10.46 -4.19
N ASN A 229 -5.28 -10.78 -3.39
CA ASN A 229 -6.03 -9.79 -2.63
C ASN A 229 -6.09 -10.17 -1.13
N TRP A 230 -7.19 -9.91 -0.44
CA TRP A 230 -7.36 -10.11 1.00
C TRP A 230 -7.36 -11.58 1.45
N GLN A 231 -7.50 -12.54 0.54
CA GLN A 231 -7.48 -13.97 0.86
C GLN A 231 -6.13 -14.35 1.47
N ALA A 232 -6.15 -15.15 2.53
CA ALA A 232 -4.95 -15.54 3.24
C ALA A 232 -4.01 -16.39 2.37
N MET A 233 -2.71 -16.14 2.45
CA MET A 233 -1.67 -17.06 1.96
C MET A 233 -1.20 -17.99 3.08
N SER A 234 -0.54 -19.09 2.71
CA SER A 234 0.09 -20.01 3.65
C SER A 234 1.56 -20.20 3.30
N ILE A 235 2.40 -20.33 4.32
CA ILE A 235 3.84 -20.56 4.17
C ILE A 235 4.20 -21.88 4.85
N ASP A 236 4.87 -22.76 4.12
CA ASP A 236 5.50 -23.97 4.63
C ASP A 236 7.02 -23.79 4.59
N LEU A 237 7.61 -23.44 5.72
CA LEU A 237 9.04 -23.20 5.82
C LEU A 237 9.86 -24.49 5.70
N GLU A 238 9.32 -25.65 6.09
CA GLU A 238 10.00 -26.93 5.99
C GLU A 238 10.10 -27.37 4.53
N ALA A 239 9.02 -27.23 3.79
CA ALA A 239 8.99 -27.52 2.35
C ALA A 239 9.58 -26.39 1.49
N GLY A 240 9.78 -25.20 2.03
CA GLY A 240 10.22 -24.01 1.29
C GLY A 240 9.16 -23.48 0.30
N LEU A 241 7.89 -23.60 0.64
CA LEU A 241 6.77 -23.29 -0.28
C LEU A 241 5.87 -22.18 0.28
N ALA A 242 5.42 -21.30 -0.61
CA ALA A 242 4.35 -20.35 -0.37
C ALA A 242 3.13 -20.72 -1.24
N TYR A 243 1.95 -20.81 -0.61
CA TYR A 243 0.68 -21.05 -1.27
C TYR A 243 -0.11 -19.76 -1.33
N ILE A 244 -0.28 -19.20 -2.52
CA ILE A 244 -0.87 -17.89 -2.75
C ILE A 244 -2.12 -18.05 -3.61
N PRO A 245 -3.33 -17.67 -3.15
CA PRO A 245 -4.53 -17.60 -3.99
C PRO A 245 -4.34 -16.50 -5.03
N THR A 246 -4.18 -16.89 -6.29
CA THR A 246 -3.87 -15.98 -7.40
C THR A 246 -5.02 -15.82 -8.36
N GLN A 247 -5.08 -14.67 -9.02
CA GLN A 247 -5.97 -14.38 -10.14
C GLN A 247 -5.24 -13.58 -11.21
N GLU A 248 -5.62 -13.77 -12.48
CA GLU A 248 -5.08 -13.07 -13.63
C GLU A 248 -6.20 -12.35 -14.37
N ASN A 249 -6.56 -11.18 -13.87
CA ASN A 249 -7.60 -10.33 -14.44
C ASN A 249 -6.97 -9.06 -15.03
N PRO A 250 -6.90 -8.91 -16.36
CA PRO A 250 -6.48 -7.65 -16.98
C PRO A 250 -7.55 -6.59 -16.76
N PHE A 251 -7.11 -5.34 -16.73
CA PHE A 251 -8.02 -4.20 -16.66
C PHE A 251 -7.58 -3.10 -17.62
N PHE A 252 -8.55 -2.46 -18.25
CA PHE A 252 -8.28 -1.30 -19.11
C PHE A 252 -8.41 -0.02 -18.30
N TYR A 253 -7.29 0.65 -18.07
CA TYR A 253 -7.25 1.95 -17.42
C TYR A 253 -7.27 3.07 -18.45
N ALA A 254 -8.00 4.13 -18.17
CA ALA A 254 -7.97 5.38 -18.93
C ALA A 254 -8.36 6.54 -18.03
N ILE A 255 -7.75 7.69 -18.20
CA ILE A 255 -8.15 8.89 -17.46
C ILE A 255 -9.52 9.38 -17.97
N GLN A 256 -10.36 9.86 -17.05
CA GLN A 256 -11.67 10.41 -17.38
C GLN A 256 -11.58 11.53 -18.40
N GLU A 257 -12.38 11.46 -19.46
CA GLU A 257 -12.38 12.43 -20.57
C GLU A 257 -12.68 13.87 -20.11
N ASP A 258 -13.55 14.04 -19.13
CA ASP A 258 -13.85 15.37 -18.59
C ASP A 258 -12.63 15.98 -17.90
N TYR A 259 -11.84 15.19 -17.19
CA TYR A 259 -10.58 15.65 -16.60
C TYR A 259 -9.55 16.01 -17.68
N LYS A 260 -9.39 15.18 -18.71
CA LYS A 260 -8.51 15.49 -19.85
C LYS A 260 -8.84 16.83 -20.50
N LYS A 261 -10.15 17.14 -20.62
CA LYS A 261 -10.61 18.38 -21.28
C LYS A 261 -10.50 19.62 -20.40
N THR A 262 -10.72 19.48 -19.10
CA THR A 262 -10.90 20.62 -18.18
C THR A 262 -9.74 20.81 -17.21
N GLY A 263 -8.94 19.77 -16.97
CA GLY A 263 -7.94 19.73 -15.90
C GLY A 263 -8.55 19.74 -14.49
N VAL A 264 -9.87 19.59 -14.38
CA VAL A 264 -10.57 19.65 -13.09
C VAL A 264 -11.17 18.29 -12.76
N PHE A 265 -10.70 17.72 -11.66
CA PHE A 265 -11.29 16.50 -11.11
C PHE A 265 -12.51 16.86 -10.25
N LYS A 266 -13.65 16.25 -10.59
CA LYS A 266 -14.90 16.44 -9.83
C LYS A 266 -15.01 15.38 -8.75
N TRP A 267 -14.67 15.76 -7.54
CA TRP A 267 -14.93 14.95 -6.36
C TRP A 267 -16.43 14.89 -6.08
N THR A 268 -16.96 13.68 -5.88
CA THR A 268 -18.38 13.47 -5.54
C THR A 268 -18.49 12.75 -4.21
N PRO A 269 -18.95 13.39 -3.13
CA PRO A 269 -19.12 12.75 -1.83
C PRO A 269 -19.99 11.48 -1.91
N GLY A 270 -19.55 10.42 -1.23
CA GLY A 270 -20.28 9.15 -1.17
C GLY A 270 -20.22 8.29 -2.44
N GLN A 271 -19.43 8.66 -3.42
CA GLN A 271 -19.17 7.87 -4.63
C GLN A 271 -17.71 7.41 -4.69
N TRP A 272 -17.45 6.43 -5.51
CA TRP A 272 -16.09 5.96 -5.82
C TRP A 272 -15.37 6.99 -6.70
N ASN A 273 -14.42 7.69 -6.11
CA ASN A 273 -13.65 8.73 -6.78
C ASN A 273 -12.29 8.17 -7.27
N MET A 274 -12.32 7.36 -8.31
CA MET A 274 -11.13 6.65 -8.81
C MET A 274 -10.25 7.51 -9.72
N GLY A 275 -10.84 8.46 -10.44
CA GLY A 275 -10.12 9.29 -11.42
C GLY A 275 -9.85 8.59 -12.75
N CYS A 276 -10.16 7.30 -12.87
CA CYS A 276 -10.10 6.54 -14.11
C CYS A 276 -11.48 6.02 -14.53
N LEU A 277 -11.62 5.67 -15.81
CA LEU A 277 -12.84 5.05 -16.34
C LEU A 277 -12.87 3.57 -15.95
N LEU A 278 -13.98 3.13 -15.34
CA LEU A 278 -14.34 1.72 -15.33
C LEU A 278 -14.97 1.39 -16.69
N TYR A 279 -14.24 0.68 -17.53
CA TYR A 279 -14.85 0.08 -18.70
C TYR A 279 -15.60 -1.18 -18.24
N THR A 280 -16.87 -1.02 -17.85
CA THR A 280 -17.79 -2.13 -17.86
C THR A 280 -18.19 -2.31 -19.33
N SER A 281 -17.72 -3.38 -19.96
CA SER A 281 -18.30 -3.78 -21.23
C SER A 281 -19.79 -4.04 -20.98
N ASP A 282 -20.65 -3.26 -21.61
CA ASP A 282 -22.03 -3.65 -21.83
C ASP A 282 -21.99 -4.91 -22.70
N ALA A 283 -21.97 -6.08 -22.07
CA ALA A 283 -22.12 -7.36 -22.71
C ALA A 283 -23.56 -7.84 -22.59
#